data_1954fc5ff0fc71135493a7bb7321cd3e
#
_entry.id   1954fc5ff0fc71135493a7bb7321cd3e
#
_cell.length_a   1.000
_cell.length_b   1.000
_cell.length_c   1.000
_cell.angle_alpha   90.00
_cell.angle_beta   90.00
_cell.angle_gamma   90.00
#
_symmetry.space_group_name_H-M   'P 1'
#
loop_
_entity.id
_entity.type
_entity.pdbx_description
1 polymer ?
#
loop_
_entity_poly.entity_id
_entity_poly.type
_entity_poly.pdbx_seq_one_letter_code
_entity_poly.pdbx_strand_id
1 'polypeptide(L)' 'MSYRKYVCSVCDHVYDEALGDERFAPGTRWEDIPEDWVCPDCGATKSDFTLAEAETAVS' A
#
# COMPACT_ATOMS: atom_id res chain seq x y z
N MET A 1 -4.28 16.33 -4.88
CA MET A 1 -4.05 15.37 -3.84
C MET A 1 -3.00 14.39 -4.21
N SER A 2 -2.23 13.98 -3.24
CA SER A 2 -1.16 13.05 -3.49
C SER A 2 -1.47 11.71 -2.87
N TYR A 3 -1.21 10.67 -3.62
CA TYR A 3 -1.33 9.30 -3.11
C TYR A 3 0.06 8.69 -3.09
N ARG A 4 0.24 7.71 -2.22
CA ARG A 4 1.53 7.08 -2.06
C ARG A 4 1.44 5.62 -2.40
N LYS A 5 2.59 5.04 -2.65
CA LYS A 5 2.68 3.62 -2.95
C LYS A 5 3.53 2.95 -1.90
N TYR A 6 3.06 1.83 -1.42
CA TYR A 6 3.78 1.06 -0.42
C TYR A 6 4.08 -0.31 -0.99
N VAL A 7 5.29 -0.76 -0.80
CA VAL A 7 5.75 -2.01 -1.39
C VAL A 7 6.10 -2.99 -0.30
N CYS A 8 5.61 -4.21 -0.44
CA CYS A 8 5.93 -5.27 0.48
C CYS A 8 7.38 -5.68 0.28
N SER A 9 8.14 -5.72 1.35
CA SER A 9 9.56 -6.06 1.23
C SER A 9 9.78 -7.55 1.08
N VAL A 10 8.72 -8.34 1.18
CA VAL A 10 8.83 -9.78 1.08
C VAL A 10 8.52 -10.26 -0.34
N CYS A 11 7.44 -9.78 -0.93
CA CYS A 11 7.03 -10.29 -2.24
C CYS A 11 6.86 -9.19 -3.28
N ASP A 12 7.17 -7.96 -2.93
CA ASP A 12 7.09 -6.82 -3.86
C ASP A 12 5.66 -6.45 -4.27
N HIS A 13 4.68 -6.88 -3.50
CA HIS A 13 3.31 -6.47 -3.76
C HIS A 13 3.19 -4.97 -3.51
N VAL A 14 2.54 -4.26 -4.40
CA VAL A 14 2.40 -2.82 -4.28
C VAL A 14 0.99 -2.46 -3.87
N TYR A 15 0.87 -1.67 -2.80
CA TYR A 15 -0.40 -1.08 -2.44
C TYR A 15 -0.38 0.38 -2.89
N ASP A 16 -1.23 0.70 -3.85
CA ASP A 16 -1.33 2.05 -4.39
C ASP A 16 -2.57 2.70 -3.81
N GLU A 17 -2.40 3.76 -3.06
CA GLU A 17 -3.53 4.42 -2.43
C GLU A 17 -4.55 4.91 -3.45
N ALA A 18 -4.10 5.26 -4.62
CA ALA A 18 -4.99 5.77 -5.65
C ALA A 18 -5.87 4.66 -6.25
N LEU A 19 -5.34 3.46 -6.30
CA LEU A 19 -6.06 2.34 -6.90
C LEU A 19 -6.75 1.44 -5.89
N GLY A 20 -6.31 1.50 -4.64
CA GLY A 20 -6.85 0.62 -3.63
C GLY A 20 -6.33 -0.79 -3.78
N ASP A 21 -7.03 -1.72 -3.19
CA ASP A 21 -6.65 -3.12 -3.23
C ASP A 21 -7.95 -3.93 -3.23
N GLU A 22 -7.83 -5.25 -3.19
CA GLU A 22 -9.00 -6.11 -3.23
C GLU A 22 -10.04 -5.77 -2.18
N ARG A 23 -9.58 -5.42 -1.00
CA ARG A 23 -10.47 -5.15 0.12
C ARG A 23 -10.73 -3.69 0.37
N PHE A 24 -10.07 -2.82 -0.37
CA PHE A 24 -10.16 -1.39 -0.11
C PHE A 24 -10.44 -0.66 -1.38
N ALA A 25 -11.36 0.29 -1.31
CA ALA A 25 -11.74 1.06 -2.47
C ALA A 25 -10.60 1.99 -2.90
N PRO A 26 -10.59 2.38 -4.16
CA PRO A 26 -9.61 3.37 -4.62
C PRO A 26 -9.68 4.62 -3.76
N GLY A 27 -8.54 5.14 -3.40
CA GLY A 27 -8.45 6.32 -2.56
C GLY A 27 -8.31 6.02 -1.09
N THR A 28 -8.32 4.75 -0.69
CA THR A 28 -8.14 4.40 0.71
C THR A 28 -6.69 4.63 1.10
N ARG A 29 -6.49 5.47 2.11
CA ARG A 29 -5.16 5.79 2.56
C ARG A 29 -4.55 4.67 3.36
N TRP A 30 -3.24 4.60 3.34
CA TRP A 30 -2.52 3.57 4.08
C TRP A 30 -2.86 3.59 5.55
N GLU A 31 -2.99 4.77 6.10
CA GLU A 31 -3.28 4.92 7.53
C GLU A 31 -4.69 4.45 7.89
N ASP A 32 -5.57 4.34 6.91
CA ASP A 32 -6.92 3.85 7.14
C ASP A 32 -7.00 2.34 7.08
N ILE A 33 -5.93 1.69 6.69
CA ILE A 33 -5.90 0.24 6.62
C ILE A 33 -5.64 -0.32 8.02
N PRO A 34 -6.43 -1.30 8.47
CA PRO A 34 -6.25 -1.85 9.81
C PRO A 34 -4.85 -2.39 10.03
N GLU A 35 -4.39 -2.32 11.28
CA GLU A 35 -3.07 -2.81 11.59
C GLU A 35 -2.94 -4.32 11.41
N ASP A 36 -4.05 -5.03 11.48
CA ASP A 36 -4.01 -6.47 11.33
C ASP A 36 -4.15 -6.93 9.88
N TRP A 37 -4.18 -5.99 8.94
CA TRP A 37 -4.20 -6.33 7.52
C TRP A 37 -2.85 -6.92 7.13
N VAL A 38 -2.89 -7.90 6.25
CA VAL A 38 -1.66 -8.52 5.79
C VAL A 38 -1.66 -8.55 4.28
N CYS A 39 -0.46 -8.69 3.75
CA CYS A 39 -0.27 -8.75 2.31
C CYS A 39 -1.05 -9.93 1.74
N PRO A 40 -1.87 -9.71 0.72
CA PRO A 40 -2.67 -10.81 0.15
C PRO A 40 -1.83 -11.83 -0.59
N ASP A 41 -0.61 -11.47 -0.94
CA ASP A 41 0.25 -12.38 -1.69
C ASP A 41 1.12 -13.24 -0.80
N CYS A 42 1.65 -12.68 0.27
CA CYS A 42 2.60 -13.43 1.08
C CYS A 42 2.28 -13.42 2.57
N GLY A 43 1.27 -12.65 2.98
CA GLY A 43 0.89 -12.62 4.38
C GLY A 43 1.75 -11.73 5.27
N ALA A 44 2.61 -10.92 4.69
CA ALA A 44 3.43 -10.01 5.47
C ALA A 44 2.55 -8.94 6.11
N THR A 45 3.00 -8.42 7.25
CA THR A 45 2.23 -7.40 7.95
C THR A 45 2.51 -6.02 7.37
N LYS A 46 1.74 -5.04 7.81
CA LYS A 46 1.95 -3.67 7.35
C LYS A 46 3.36 -3.18 7.64
N SER A 47 3.95 -3.66 8.72
CA SER A 47 5.29 -3.21 9.07
C SER A 47 6.35 -3.69 8.09
N ASP A 48 6.00 -4.65 7.25
CA ASP A 48 6.90 -5.13 6.21
C ASP A 48 6.77 -4.35 4.92
N PHE A 49 5.87 -3.38 4.88
CA PHE A 49 5.73 -2.51 3.73
C PHE A 49 6.53 -1.25 3.94
N THR A 50 7.11 -0.75 2.86
CA THR A 50 7.86 0.49 2.92
C THR A 50 7.28 1.46 1.90
N LEU A 51 7.39 2.74 2.21
CA LEU A 51 6.94 3.77 1.30
C LEU A 51 7.85 3.77 0.09
N ALA A 52 7.30 3.44 -1.06
CA ALA A 52 8.09 3.36 -2.27
C ALA A 52 8.36 4.75 -2.84
N GLU A 53 7.30 5.54 -2.96
CA GLU A 53 7.48 6.89 -3.47
C GLU A 53 6.18 7.65 -3.36
N ALA A 54 6.30 8.95 -3.39
CA ALA A 54 5.14 9.80 -3.40
C ALA A 54 4.56 9.79 -4.79
N GLU A 55 3.27 9.88 -4.83
CA GLU A 55 2.57 9.87 -6.09
C GLU A 55 3.05 10.96 -7.02
N THR A 56 3.31 12.09 -6.49
CA THR A 56 3.66 13.22 -7.31
C THR A 56 4.96 13.11 -8.01
N ALA A 57 5.65 12.19 -7.65
CA ALA A 57 6.92 12.13 -8.31
C ALA A 57 6.79 12.09 -9.75
N VAL A 58 6.35 12.06 -10.22
CA VAL A 58 6.41 12.25 -11.37
C VAL A 58 6.87 12.34 -12.05
N SER A 59 7.08 12.23 -11.97
CA SER A 59 7.58 12.31 -12.58
C SER A 59 7.66 12.01 -13.05
#